data_265b2b8865d67c5c2becc740167c73ed
#
_entry.id   265b2b8865d67c5c2becc740167c73ed
#
_cell.length_a   1.000
_cell.length_b   1.000
_cell.length_c   1.000
_cell.angle_alpha   90.00
_cell.angle_beta   90.00
_cell.angle_gamma   90.00
#
_symmetry.space_group_name_H-M   'P 1'
#
loop_
_entity.id
_entity.type
_entity.pdbx_description
1 polymer ?
#
loop_
_entity_poly.entity_id
_entity_poly.type
_entity_poly.pdbx_seq_one_letter_code
_entity_poly.pdbx_strand_id
1 'polypeptide(L)'
;MICEKSGESQINLINFTELNSEEATKVLRWRNDERVAKFMKNESVSEAEHKNFISNLKNDETKRYFLVKEADEYIGVIDFVDITRKSCEFGLYADPELKGVGAKLMNAIFNYAFKILKVAELRAYAYSYNASALKLYEKFGLEVYAKDEEFTYLKISLNGYNTLNLK
;
A
#
# COMPACT_ATOMS: atom_id res chain seq x y z
N MET A 1 -2.69 -11.84 -11.42
CA MET A 1 -2.88 -12.02 -9.97
C MET A 1 -1.67 -12.71 -9.38
N ILE A 2 -1.15 -12.19 -8.28
CA ILE A 2 0.02 -12.72 -7.58
C ILE A 2 -0.47 -13.35 -6.28
N CYS A 3 -0.11 -14.61 -6.04
CA CYS A 3 -0.50 -15.35 -4.84
C CYS A 3 0.67 -15.49 -3.89
N GLU A 4 0.43 -15.21 -2.64
CA GLU A 4 1.37 -15.46 -1.56
C GLU A 4 0.73 -16.32 -0.50
N LYS A 5 1.50 -17.25 0.01
CA LYS A 5 1.11 -18.01 1.19
C LYS A 5 1.87 -17.46 2.38
N SER A 6 1.19 -16.87 3.33
CA SER A 6 1.77 -16.49 4.60
C SER A 6 1.01 -17.22 5.70
N GLY A 7 1.69 -18.11 6.42
CA GLY A 7 1.06 -18.94 7.42
C GLY A 7 -0.05 -19.81 6.82
N GLU A 8 -1.24 -19.76 7.40
CA GLU A 8 -2.40 -20.55 6.96
C GLU A 8 -3.28 -19.82 5.94
N SER A 9 -3.06 -18.51 5.73
CA SER A 9 -3.90 -17.67 4.88
C SER A 9 -3.21 -17.34 3.57
N GLN A 10 -3.98 -17.39 2.49
CA GLN A 10 -3.51 -17.03 1.16
C GLN A 10 -3.84 -15.58 0.86
N ILE A 11 -2.80 -14.79 0.53
CA ILE A 11 -2.95 -13.40 0.11
C ILE A 11 -2.88 -13.32 -1.41
N ASN A 12 -3.85 -12.66 -2.02
CA ASN A 12 -3.91 -12.43 -3.46
C ASN A 12 -3.91 -10.92 -3.72
N LEU A 13 -3.12 -10.51 -4.70
CA LEU A 13 -3.06 -9.11 -5.16
C LEU A 13 -3.76 -9.01 -6.51
N ILE A 14 -4.81 -8.19 -6.57
CA ILE A 14 -5.55 -7.95 -7.81
C ILE A 14 -5.16 -6.56 -8.33
N ASN A 15 -4.46 -6.52 -9.46
CA ASN A 15 -4.07 -5.24 -10.06
C ASN A 15 -5.31 -4.40 -10.37
N PHE A 16 -5.26 -3.10 -10.09
CA PHE A 16 -6.38 -2.19 -10.37
C PHE A 16 -6.82 -2.23 -11.83
N THR A 17 -5.91 -2.50 -12.74
CA THR A 17 -6.23 -2.62 -14.18
C THR A 17 -7.09 -3.85 -14.49
N GLU A 18 -7.22 -4.78 -13.55
CA GLU A 18 -7.99 -6.02 -13.70
C GLU A 18 -9.25 -6.06 -12.84
N LEU A 19 -9.56 -4.97 -12.11
CA LEU A 19 -10.76 -4.92 -11.27
C LEU A 19 -12.03 -5.01 -12.09
N ASN A 20 -12.99 -5.80 -11.61
CA ASN A 20 -14.36 -5.75 -12.15
C ASN A 20 -15.09 -4.51 -11.59
N SER A 21 -16.29 -4.23 -12.10
CA SER A 21 -17.05 -3.03 -11.70
C SER A 21 -17.35 -3.00 -10.20
N GLU A 22 -17.68 -4.14 -9.63
CA GLU A 22 -18.01 -4.26 -8.20
C GLU A 22 -16.80 -4.00 -7.33
N GLU A 23 -15.65 -4.54 -7.70
CA GLU A 23 -14.39 -4.31 -7.00
C GLU A 23 -13.95 -2.85 -7.11
N ALA A 24 -14.06 -2.25 -8.28
CA ALA A 24 -13.72 -0.83 -8.48
C ALA A 24 -14.60 0.08 -7.63
N THR A 25 -15.91 -0.22 -7.55
CA THR A 25 -16.84 0.53 -6.71
C THR A 25 -16.50 0.40 -5.23
N LYS A 26 -16.14 -0.79 -4.78
CA LYS A 26 -15.74 -1.08 -3.40
C LYS A 26 -14.50 -0.27 -3.02
N VAL A 27 -13.48 -0.28 -3.85
CA VAL A 27 -12.23 0.45 -3.62
C VAL A 27 -12.48 1.96 -3.53
N LEU A 28 -13.30 2.49 -4.43
CA LEU A 28 -13.66 3.92 -4.41
C LEU A 28 -14.41 4.30 -3.14
N ARG A 29 -15.33 3.45 -2.71
CA ARG A 29 -16.07 3.67 -1.46
C ARG A 29 -15.13 3.70 -0.26
N TRP A 30 -14.17 2.79 -0.18
CA TRP A 30 -13.19 2.80 0.89
C TRP A 30 -12.32 4.05 0.86
N ARG A 31 -11.87 4.44 -0.32
CA ARG A 31 -11.01 5.62 -0.52
C ARG A 31 -11.70 6.91 -0.06
N ASN A 32 -13.01 6.99 -0.27
CA ASN A 32 -13.82 8.17 0.09
C ASN A 32 -14.42 8.10 1.50
N ASP A 33 -14.29 6.97 2.19
CA ASP A 33 -14.73 6.87 3.58
C ASP A 33 -13.91 7.84 4.43
N GLU A 34 -14.55 8.59 5.30
CA GLU A 34 -13.90 9.62 6.12
C GLU A 34 -12.72 9.07 6.92
N ARG A 35 -12.83 7.83 7.39
CA ARG A 35 -11.77 7.16 8.17
C ARG A 35 -10.49 6.94 7.37
N VAL A 36 -10.59 6.89 6.05
CA VAL A 36 -9.47 6.76 5.12
C VAL A 36 -9.09 8.13 4.54
N ALA A 37 -10.09 8.85 4.03
CA ALA A 37 -9.90 10.11 3.31
C ALA A 37 -9.19 11.18 4.13
N LYS A 38 -9.42 11.22 5.44
CA LYS A 38 -8.78 12.21 6.33
C LYS A 38 -7.25 12.12 6.36
N PHE A 39 -6.68 11.00 5.93
CA PHE A 39 -5.24 10.78 5.86
C PHE A 39 -4.67 10.90 4.45
N MET A 40 -5.51 11.26 3.48
CA MET A 40 -5.13 11.41 2.08
C MET A 40 -4.96 12.90 1.72
N LYS A 41 -4.09 13.19 0.76
CA LYS A 41 -3.87 14.58 0.30
C LYS A 41 -5.13 15.17 -0.33
N ASN A 42 -5.92 14.34 -1.02
CA ASN A 42 -7.21 14.73 -1.58
C ASN A 42 -8.32 14.06 -0.78
N GLU A 43 -9.24 14.83 -0.23
CA GLU A 43 -10.29 14.31 0.64
C GLU A 43 -11.27 13.38 -0.06
N SER A 44 -11.59 13.67 -1.32
CA SER A 44 -12.52 12.83 -2.07
C SER A 44 -12.10 12.66 -3.53
N VAL A 45 -12.54 11.56 -4.11
CA VAL A 45 -12.30 11.21 -5.51
C VAL A 45 -13.64 10.88 -6.14
N SER A 46 -13.97 11.54 -7.26
CA SER A 46 -15.21 11.25 -7.98
C SER A 46 -15.11 9.92 -8.74
N GLU A 47 -16.24 9.39 -9.13
CA GLU A 47 -16.30 8.17 -9.94
C GLU A 47 -15.56 8.36 -11.27
N ALA A 48 -15.72 9.52 -11.92
CA ALA A 48 -15.04 9.83 -13.18
C ALA A 48 -13.53 9.91 -12.99
N GLU A 49 -13.06 10.58 -11.93
CA GLU A 49 -11.64 10.66 -11.61
C GLU A 49 -11.04 9.28 -11.34
N HIS A 50 -11.77 8.42 -10.63
CA HIS A 50 -11.34 7.07 -10.31
C HIS A 50 -11.20 6.21 -11.57
N LYS A 51 -12.20 6.25 -12.47
CA LYS A 51 -12.14 5.54 -13.74
C LYS A 51 -10.98 6.00 -14.61
N ASN A 52 -10.75 7.30 -14.67
CA ASN A 52 -9.67 7.88 -15.42
C ASN A 52 -8.31 7.48 -14.83
N PHE A 53 -8.19 7.50 -13.52
CA PHE A 53 -6.99 7.05 -12.81
C PHE A 53 -6.66 5.60 -13.15
N ILE A 54 -7.62 4.70 -13.03
CA ILE A 54 -7.44 3.27 -13.34
C ILE A 54 -7.04 3.08 -14.81
N SER A 55 -7.69 3.81 -15.72
CA SER A 55 -7.37 3.75 -17.14
C SER A 55 -5.91 4.16 -17.42
N ASN A 56 -5.44 5.20 -16.75
CA ASN A 56 -4.08 5.70 -16.92
C ASN A 56 -3.02 4.74 -16.36
N LEU A 57 -3.37 3.92 -15.36
CA LEU A 57 -2.45 2.94 -14.79
C LEU A 57 -1.95 1.92 -15.81
N LYS A 58 -2.75 1.62 -16.82
CA LYS A 58 -2.38 0.64 -17.86
C LYS A 58 -1.11 1.03 -18.63
N ASN A 59 -0.83 2.32 -18.72
CA ASN A 59 0.28 2.86 -19.48
C ASN A 59 1.36 3.51 -18.61
N ASP A 60 1.27 3.37 -17.28
CA ASP A 60 2.21 3.97 -16.34
C ASP A 60 3.02 2.90 -15.62
N GLU A 61 4.24 2.68 -16.05
CA GLU A 61 5.15 1.70 -15.46
C GLU A 61 5.71 2.13 -14.10
N THR A 62 5.52 3.39 -13.71
CA THR A 62 6.01 3.92 -12.43
C THR A 62 5.03 3.71 -11.28
N LYS A 63 3.85 3.20 -11.56
CA LYS A 63 2.78 3.01 -10.56
C LYS A 63 2.13 1.65 -10.66
N ARG A 64 1.85 1.03 -9.51
CA ARG A 64 1.07 -0.19 -9.42
C ARG A 64 0.18 -0.12 -8.20
N TYR A 65 -1.10 -0.38 -8.39
CA TYR A 65 -2.10 -0.40 -7.32
C TYR A 65 -2.77 -1.76 -7.28
N PHE A 66 -2.97 -2.29 -6.08
CA PHE A 66 -3.55 -3.62 -5.89
C PHE A 66 -4.65 -3.61 -4.84
N LEU A 67 -5.74 -4.28 -5.16
CA LEU A 67 -6.74 -4.69 -4.19
C LEU A 67 -6.24 -5.98 -3.55
N VAL A 68 -6.19 -6.02 -2.23
CA VAL A 68 -5.65 -7.16 -1.47
C VAL A 68 -6.79 -8.01 -0.95
N LYS A 69 -6.69 -9.30 -1.22
CA LYS A 69 -7.68 -10.29 -0.80
C LYS A 69 -6.99 -11.38 0.02
N GLU A 70 -7.55 -11.67 1.18
CA GLU A 70 -7.11 -12.79 2.02
C GLU A 70 -8.21 -13.84 2.00
N ALA A 71 -7.91 -15.04 1.49
CA ALA A 71 -8.90 -16.06 1.21
C ALA A 71 -10.04 -15.45 0.36
N ASP A 72 -11.26 -15.41 0.84
CA ASP A 72 -12.41 -14.85 0.12
C ASP A 72 -12.76 -13.43 0.55
N GLU A 73 -11.93 -12.79 1.39
CA GLU A 73 -12.22 -11.48 1.96
C GLU A 73 -11.30 -10.40 1.38
N TYR A 74 -11.88 -9.30 0.92
CA TYR A 74 -11.12 -8.11 0.53
C TYR A 74 -10.73 -7.35 1.79
N ILE A 75 -9.44 -7.08 1.99
CA ILE A 75 -8.95 -6.50 3.25
C ILE A 75 -8.38 -5.08 3.12
N GLY A 76 -8.00 -4.66 1.93
CA GLY A 76 -7.43 -3.32 1.76
C GLY A 76 -6.82 -3.12 0.39
N VAL A 77 -6.08 -2.02 0.28
CA VAL A 77 -5.37 -1.63 -0.93
C VAL A 77 -3.93 -1.34 -0.58
N ILE A 78 -3.02 -1.76 -1.44
CA ILE A 78 -1.61 -1.36 -1.37
C ILE A 78 -1.21 -0.74 -2.70
N ASP A 79 -0.26 0.17 -2.67
CA ASP A 79 0.22 0.79 -3.89
C ASP A 79 1.73 1.02 -3.85
N PHE A 80 2.29 1.14 -5.05
CA PHE A 80 3.69 1.45 -5.28
C PHE A 80 3.75 2.55 -6.32
N VAL A 81 4.41 3.64 -6.00
CA VAL A 81 4.57 4.79 -6.89
C VAL A 81 6.06 5.15 -6.99
N ASP A 82 6.39 5.99 -7.97
CA ASP A 82 7.76 6.38 -8.24
C ASP A 82 8.70 5.18 -8.35
N ILE A 83 8.23 4.13 -9.01
CA ILE A 83 8.97 2.89 -9.17
C ILE A 83 10.17 3.11 -10.11
N THR A 84 11.36 2.81 -9.59
CA THR A 84 12.60 2.76 -10.37
C THR A 84 13.28 1.42 -10.11
N ARG A 85 14.42 1.17 -10.73
CA ARG A 85 15.21 -0.04 -10.45
C ARG A 85 15.74 -0.08 -9.02
N LYS A 86 15.92 1.10 -8.40
CA LYS A 86 16.55 1.23 -7.09
C LYS A 86 15.57 1.39 -5.94
N SER A 87 14.44 1.99 -6.20
CA SER A 87 13.53 2.38 -5.11
C SER A 87 12.10 2.51 -5.57
N CYS A 88 11.19 2.51 -4.60
CA CYS A 88 9.81 2.93 -4.80
C CYS A 88 9.26 3.46 -3.49
N GLU A 89 8.10 4.09 -3.59
CA GLU A 89 7.34 4.56 -2.44
C GLU A 89 6.05 3.75 -2.37
N PHE A 90 5.61 3.40 -1.17
CA PHE A 90 4.38 2.65 -1.00
C PHE A 90 3.33 3.43 -0.22
N GLY A 91 2.08 3.05 -0.39
CA GLY A 91 0.96 3.48 0.41
C GLY A 91 0.06 2.29 0.70
N LEU A 92 -0.82 2.46 1.66
CA LEU A 92 -1.84 1.46 1.98
C LEU A 92 -3.05 2.09 2.64
N TYR A 93 -4.19 1.45 2.50
CA TYR A 93 -5.32 1.67 3.38
C TYR A 93 -6.13 0.37 3.50
N ALA A 94 -6.66 0.13 4.68
CA ALA A 94 -7.48 -1.04 4.95
C ALA A 94 -8.95 -0.76 4.62
N ASP A 95 -9.73 -1.82 4.45
CA ASP A 95 -11.18 -1.72 4.52
C ASP A 95 -11.51 -1.05 5.86
N PRO A 96 -12.21 0.11 5.86
CA PRO A 96 -12.46 0.85 7.10
C PRO A 96 -13.31 0.09 8.13
N GLU A 97 -14.00 -0.96 7.73
CA GLU A 97 -14.75 -1.80 8.67
C GLU A 97 -13.89 -2.87 9.35
N LEU A 98 -12.66 -3.09 8.86
CA LEU A 98 -11.76 -4.09 9.43
C LEU A 98 -10.73 -3.46 10.36
N LYS A 99 -10.28 -4.22 11.35
CA LYS A 99 -9.21 -3.84 12.27
C LYS A 99 -8.14 -4.92 12.27
N GLY A 100 -6.89 -4.50 12.51
CA GLY A 100 -5.78 -5.43 12.65
C GLY A 100 -5.24 -6.04 11.37
N VAL A 101 -5.60 -5.51 10.20
CA VAL A 101 -5.12 -6.02 8.91
C VAL A 101 -3.86 -5.31 8.42
N GLY A 102 -3.40 -4.26 9.10
CA GLY A 102 -2.24 -3.48 8.70
C GLY A 102 -0.97 -4.33 8.54
N ALA A 103 -0.72 -5.26 9.46
CA ALA A 103 0.43 -6.14 9.39
C ALA A 103 0.41 -7.03 8.14
N LYS A 104 -0.77 -7.51 7.76
CA LYS A 104 -0.94 -8.32 6.55
C LYS A 104 -0.65 -7.51 5.28
N LEU A 105 -1.13 -6.27 5.25
CA LEU A 105 -0.87 -5.35 4.14
C LEU A 105 0.62 -5.02 4.06
N MET A 106 1.29 -4.77 5.19
CA MET A 106 2.73 -4.50 5.22
C MET A 106 3.56 -5.69 4.74
N ASN A 107 3.19 -6.90 5.13
CA ASN A 107 3.88 -8.10 4.65
C ASN A 107 3.74 -8.25 3.12
N ALA A 108 2.56 -7.97 2.58
CA ALA A 108 2.34 -7.99 1.13
C ALA A 108 3.18 -6.92 0.42
N ILE A 109 3.27 -5.72 1.00
CA ILE A 109 4.10 -4.63 0.47
C ILE A 109 5.57 -5.04 0.43
N PHE A 110 6.11 -5.53 1.54
CA PHE A 110 7.52 -5.94 1.63
C PHE A 110 7.84 -7.05 0.64
N ASN A 111 6.98 -8.04 0.57
CA ASN A 111 7.20 -9.13 -0.37
C ASN A 111 7.22 -8.65 -1.82
N TYR A 112 6.26 -7.83 -2.20
CA TYR A 112 6.20 -7.31 -3.56
C TYR A 112 7.39 -6.41 -3.89
N ALA A 113 7.72 -5.47 -3.01
CA ALA A 113 8.82 -4.53 -3.23
C ALA A 113 10.17 -5.23 -3.33
N PHE A 114 10.48 -6.10 -2.37
CA PHE A 114 11.83 -6.69 -2.28
C PHE A 114 12.01 -7.97 -3.10
N LYS A 115 10.95 -8.76 -3.28
CA LYS A 115 11.06 -10.03 -4.01
C LYS A 115 10.62 -9.95 -5.46
N ILE A 116 9.67 -9.06 -5.78
CA ILE A 116 9.14 -8.93 -7.14
C ILE A 116 9.74 -7.73 -7.85
N LEU A 117 9.63 -6.53 -7.28
CA LEU A 117 10.25 -5.33 -7.85
C LEU A 117 11.76 -5.33 -7.65
N LYS A 118 12.25 -5.99 -6.61
CA LYS A 118 13.68 -6.11 -6.27
C LYS A 118 14.36 -4.77 -6.06
N VAL A 119 13.66 -3.85 -5.39
CA VAL A 119 14.22 -2.54 -5.06
C VAL A 119 15.25 -2.65 -3.95
N ALA A 120 16.20 -1.71 -3.92
CA ALA A 120 17.17 -1.60 -2.84
C ALA A 120 16.66 -0.77 -1.67
N GLU A 121 15.68 0.10 -1.91
CA GLU A 121 15.12 0.99 -0.89
C GLU A 121 13.61 1.11 -1.09
N LEU A 122 12.89 1.05 0.03
CA LEU A 122 11.43 1.23 0.07
C LEU A 122 11.12 2.41 0.97
N ARG A 123 10.33 3.36 0.49
CA ARG A 123 9.98 4.59 1.20
C ARG A 123 8.48 4.70 1.41
N ALA A 124 8.12 5.44 2.45
CA ALA A 124 6.74 5.82 2.74
C ALA A 124 6.70 7.21 3.37
N TYR A 125 5.54 7.83 3.33
CA TYR A 125 5.29 9.01 4.13
C TYR A 125 3.85 8.97 4.65
N ALA A 126 3.61 9.72 5.71
CA ALA A 126 2.27 9.90 6.25
C ALA A 126 2.19 11.28 6.90
N TYR A 127 0.97 11.81 7.00
CA TYR A 127 0.77 13.00 7.82
C TYR A 127 1.31 12.73 9.23
N SER A 128 1.99 13.71 9.80
CA SER A 128 2.62 13.54 11.12
C SER A 128 1.60 13.27 12.23
N TYR A 129 0.33 13.64 12.02
CA TYR A 129 -0.74 13.31 12.96
C TYR A 129 -1.32 11.89 12.77
N ASN A 130 -0.91 11.17 11.71
CA ASN A 130 -1.38 9.80 11.48
C ASN A 130 -0.55 8.82 12.32
N ALA A 131 -0.79 8.84 13.62
CA ALA A 131 -0.03 8.04 14.58
C ALA A 131 -0.10 6.54 14.29
N SER A 132 -1.24 6.06 13.85
CA SER A 132 -1.45 4.65 13.54
C SER A 132 -0.55 4.15 12.41
N ALA A 133 -0.47 4.91 11.31
CA ALA A 133 0.40 4.55 10.18
C ALA A 133 1.88 4.61 10.58
N LEU A 134 2.30 5.68 11.25
CA LEU A 134 3.69 5.84 11.66
C LEU A 134 4.14 4.73 12.60
N LYS A 135 3.30 4.35 13.54
CA LYS A 135 3.58 3.26 14.47
C LYS A 135 3.69 1.92 13.74
N LEU A 136 2.82 1.67 12.77
CA LEU A 136 2.87 0.47 11.95
C LEU A 136 4.18 0.40 11.15
N TYR A 137 4.56 1.49 10.50
CA TYR A 137 5.78 1.55 9.71
C TYR A 137 7.03 1.32 10.57
N GLU A 138 7.13 1.97 11.72
CA GLU A 138 8.25 1.79 12.64
C GLU A 138 8.31 0.36 13.17
N LYS A 139 7.17 -0.24 13.47
CA LYS A 139 7.10 -1.64 13.91
C LYS A 139 7.66 -2.59 12.85
N PHE A 140 7.51 -2.25 11.58
CA PHE A 140 8.05 -3.05 10.46
C PHE A 140 9.47 -2.66 10.08
N GLY A 141 10.12 -1.82 10.86
CA GLY A 141 11.55 -1.52 10.70
C GLY A 141 11.87 -0.30 9.84
N LEU A 142 10.86 0.45 9.39
CA LEU A 142 11.13 1.70 8.69
C LEU A 142 11.67 2.74 9.67
N GLU A 143 12.62 3.54 9.21
CA GLU A 143 13.23 4.60 10.00
C GLU A 143 12.87 5.97 9.44
N VAL A 144 12.59 6.93 10.32
CA VAL A 144 12.31 8.30 9.93
C VAL A 144 13.62 8.94 9.43
N TYR A 145 13.58 9.50 8.22
CA TYR A 145 14.75 10.17 7.65
C TYR A 145 14.49 11.66 7.37
N ALA A 146 13.25 12.11 7.41
CA ALA A 146 12.91 13.52 7.21
C ALA A 146 11.53 13.83 7.78
N LYS A 147 11.31 15.09 8.11
CA LYS A 147 10.01 15.63 8.51
C LYS A 147 9.87 17.04 7.95
N ASP A 148 8.66 17.40 7.56
CA ASP A 148 8.30 18.78 7.28
C ASP A 148 7.13 19.18 8.18
N GLU A 149 6.48 20.30 7.89
CA GLU A 149 5.36 20.80 8.70
C GLU A 149 4.15 19.86 8.71
N GLU A 150 3.97 19.08 7.66
CA GLU A 150 2.80 18.22 7.48
C GLU A 150 3.13 16.73 7.58
N PHE A 151 4.26 16.30 7.02
CA PHE A 151 4.55 14.89 6.78
C PHE A 151 5.78 14.40 7.52
N THR A 152 5.76 13.11 7.84
CA THR A 152 6.90 12.33 8.31
C THR A 152 7.26 11.33 7.21
N TYR A 153 8.54 11.26 6.86
CA TYR A 153 9.08 10.42 5.78
C TYR A 153 9.94 9.31 6.37
N LEU A 154 9.70 8.08 5.93
CA LEU A 154 10.38 6.89 6.46
C LEU A 154 10.91 6.04 5.31
N LYS A 155 11.91 5.22 5.61
CA LYS A 155 12.48 4.28 4.63
C LYS A 155 13.04 3.04 5.29
N ILE A 156 13.19 1.99 4.49
CA ILE A 156 13.91 0.77 4.85
C ILE A 156 14.68 0.29 3.62
N SER A 157 15.93 -0.13 3.84
CA SER A 157 16.77 -0.71 2.79
C SER A 157 16.54 -2.21 2.66
N LEU A 158 16.94 -2.78 1.52
CA LEU A 158 16.95 -4.24 1.34
C LEU A 158 17.77 -4.93 2.43
N ASN A 159 18.91 -4.35 2.81
CA ASN A 159 19.73 -4.89 3.91
C ASN A 159 18.97 -4.87 5.24
N GLY A 160 18.25 -3.77 5.52
CA GLY A 160 17.41 -3.67 6.72
C GLY A 160 16.32 -4.74 6.74
N TYR A 161 15.65 -4.94 5.61
CA TYR A 161 14.63 -5.97 5.45
C TYR A 161 15.21 -7.38 5.68
N ASN A 162 16.36 -7.69 5.05
CA ASN A 162 17.02 -8.98 5.20
C ASN A 162 17.43 -9.24 6.65
N THR A 163 17.92 -8.21 7.37
CA THR A 163 18.28 -8.31 8.76
C THR A 163 17.09 -8.67 9.65
N LEU A 164 15.91 -8.10 9.38
CA LEU A 164 14.68 -8.41 10.09
C LEU A 164 14.26 -9.87 9.90
N ASN A 165 14.42 -10.38 8.67
CA ASN A 165 14.03 -11.76 8.34
C ASN A 165 14.97 -12.82 8.90
N LEU A 166 16.16 -12.43 9.38
CA LEU A 166 17.12 -13.35 10.01
C LEU A 166 16.88 -13.51 11.52
N LYS A 167 15.94 -12.78 12.07
CA LYS A 167 15.54 -12.91 13.49
C LYS A 167 14.35 -13.90 13.63
#